data_c7c0004c57ffd074a2e439427d408b7a
#
_entry.id   c7c0004c57ffd074a2e439427d408b7a
#
_cell.length_a   1.000
_cell.length_b   1.000
_cell.length_c   1.000
_cell.angle_alpha   90.00
_cell.angle_beta   90.00
_cell.angle_gamma   90.00
#
_symmetry.space_group_name_H-M   'P 1'
#
loop_
_entity.id
_entity.type
_entity.pdbx_description
1 polymer ?
#
loop_
_entity_poly.entity_id
_entity_poly.type
_entity_poly.pdbx_seq_one_letter_code
_entity_poly.pdbx_strand_id
1 'polypeptide(L)'
;MYKRQGETSDTYTAKAAELKSYPFTLVGVDVEEAQKGMDKNDQTTCFINGNTLLIDLEEERTITSFHYLPDQSEYNKGLIAAYEISVGTDSNAVNQVVAKDEFSNIKSNPILQSVYFTPVKARYIQLKATRMIHDGEPMGLAEIGIQ
;
A
#
# COMPACT_ATOMS: atom_id res chain seq x y z
N MET A 1 -11.91 23.81 17.69
CA MET A 1 -11.55 23.38 17.65
C MET A 1 -10.49 23.17 17.44
N TYR A 2 -10.27 23.27 17.90
CA TYR A 2 -9.52 22.81 17.65
C TYR A 2 -9.03 22.17 17.91
N LYS A 3 -8.49 22.60 19.00
CA LYS A 3 -8.17 21.32 19.55
C LYS A 3 -7.70 20.31 18.54
N ARG A 4 -7.65 20.66 17.36
CA ARG A 4 -7.47 19.75 16.24
C ARG A 4 -6.05 19.22 16.07
N GLN A 5 -5.06 19.91 16.57
CA GLN A 5 -3.66 19.48 16.39
C GLN A 5 -3.40 18.11 17.01
N GLY A 6 -3.77 17.92 18.25
CA GLY A 6 -3.57 16.61 18.90
C GLY A 6 -4.38 15.53 18.22
N GLU A 7 -5.59 15.84 17.82
CA GLU A 7 -6.46 14.90 17.16
C GLU A 7 -5.89 14.47 15.81
N THR A 8 -5.24 15.40 15.10
CA THR A 8 -4.64 15.07 13.80
C THR A 8 -3.54 14.03 13.94
N SER A 9 -2.66 14.20 14.91
CA SER A 9 -1.60 13.22 15.15
C SER A 9 -2.17 11.87 15.54
N ASP A 10 -3.14 11.87 16.44
CA ASP A 10 -3.79 10.63 16.88
C ASP A 10 -4.49 9.95 15.72
N THR A 11 -5.10 10.73 14.84
CA THR A 11 -5.79 10.21 13.68
C THR A 11 -4.84 9.46 12.74
N TYR A 12 -3.64 10.00 12.50
CA TYR A 12 -2.67 9.32 11.65
C TYR A 12 -2.21 8.00 12.25
N THR A 13 -1.91 8.00 13.55
CA THR A 13 -1.50 6.78 14.23
C THR A 13 -2.64 5.74 14.17
N ALA A 14 -3.86 6.20 14.40
CA ALA A 14 -5.03 5.33 14.36
C ALA A 14 -5.27 4.75 12.98
N LYS A 15 -4.93 5.49 11.91
CA LYS A 15 -5.14 4.98 10.54
C LYS A 15 -4.38 3.69 10.31
N ALA A 16 -3.10 3.65 10.64
CA ALA A 16 -2.32 2.42 10.48
C ALA A 16 -2.82 1.31 11.40
N ALA A 17 -3.13 1.66 12.65
CA ALA A 17 -3.57 0.68 13.64
C ALA A 17 -4.93 0.10 13.32
N GLU A 18 -5.81 0.89 12.71
CA GLU A 18 -7.19 0.47 12.41
C GLU A 18 -7.35 -0.14 11.04
N LEU A 19 -6.34 -0.05 10.19
CA LEU A 19 -6.42 -0.57 8.84
C LEU A 19 -6.59 -2.08 8.88
N LYS A 20 -7.71 -2.56 8.36
CA LYS A 20 -8.00 -3.99 8.34
C LYS A 20 -7.48 -4.61 7.06
N SER A 21 -7.03 -5.85 7.17
CA SER A 21 -6.48 -6.55 6.02
C SER A 21 -6.53 -8.04 6.23
N TYR A 22 -6.71 -8.79 5.13
CA TYR A 22 -6.37 -10.20 5.14
C TYR A 22 -4.88 -10.34 5.44
N PRO A 23 -4.47 -11.47 6.03
CA PRO A 23 -3.04 -11.75 6.19
C PRO A 23 -2.36 -11.85 4.83
N PHE A 24 -1.12 -11.43 4.74
CA PHE A 24 -0.36 -11.51 3.49
C PHE A 24 1.14 -11.56 3.76
N THR A 25 1.86 -11.96 2.72
CA THR A 25 3.32 -11.98 2.71
C THR A 25 3.78 -11.16 1.51
N LEU A 26 4.84 -10.37 1.67
CA LEU A 26 5.45 -9.63 0.57
C LEU A 26 6.51 -10.53 -0.07
N VAL A 27 6.28 -10.95 -1.30
CA VAL A 27 7.14 -11.90 -1.99
C VAL A 27 8.43 -11.21 -2.44
N GLY A 28 9.57 -11.83 -2.11
CA GLY A 28 10.87 -11.31 -2.53
C GLY A 28 11.37 -10.13 -1.71
N VAL A 29 10.71 -9.82 -0.61
CA VAL A 29 11.11 -8.74 0.28
C VAL A 29 11.65 -9.35 1.56
N ASP A 30 12.76 -8.79 2.07
CA ASP A 30 13.32 -9.24 3.34
C ASP A 30 12.27 -9.14 4.45
N VAL A 31 12.23 -10.15 5.32
CA VAL A 31 11.20 -10.24 6.36
C VAL A 31 11.18 -9.01 7.27
N GLU A 32 12.36 -8.54 7.68
CA GLU A 32 12.43 -7.37 8.54
C GLU A 32 11.93 -6.10 7.85
N GLU A 33 12.26 -5.95 6.56
CA GLU A 33 11.78 -4.82 5.79
C GLU A 33 10.27 -4.92 5.55
N ALA A 34 9.78 -6.11 5.25
CA ALA A 34 8.35 -6.33 4.98
C ALA A 34 7.48 -5.96 6.19
N GLN A 35 7.96 -6.28 7.40
CA GLN A 35 7.21 -5.99 8.61
C GLN A 35 6.92 -4.50 8.79
N LYS A 36 7.78 -3.64 8.27
CA LYS A 36 7.58 -2.20 8.38
C LYS A 36 6.35 -1.70 7.62
N GLY A 37 5.84 -2.49 6.69
CA GLY A 37 4.62 -2.16 5.94
C GLY A 37 3.37 -2.86 6.45
N MET A 38 3.49 -3.62 7.55
CA MET A 38 2.38 -4.42 8.06
C MET A 38 2.38 -4.52 9.59
N ASP A 39 3.07 -3.61 10.27
CA ASP A 39 3.22 -3.64 11.73
C ASP A 39 2.20 -2.77 12.46
N LYS A 40 1.24 -2.20 11.75
CA LYS A 40 0.21 -1.33 12.31
C LYS A 40 0.79 -0.06 12.95
N ASN A 41 1.95 0.38 12.47
CA ASN A 41 2.65 1.54 13.00
C ASN A 41 2.99 2.49 11.84
N ASP A 42 2.37 3.66 11.82
CA ASP A 42 2.60 4.63 10.73
C ASP A 42 3.94 5.35 10.85
N GLN A 43 4.73 5.07 11.89
CA GLN A 43 6.07 5.64 12.05
C GLN A 43 7.15 4.81 11.37
N THR A 44 6.82 3.63 10.88
CA THR A 44 7.76 2.77 10.16
C THR A 44 7.33 2.65 8.71
N THR A 45 8.28 2.54 7.80
CA THR A 45 8.01 2.49 6.37
C THR A 45 8.85 1.41 5.71
N CYS A 46 8.18 0.57 4.92
CA CYS A 46 8.83 -0.44 4.11
C CYS A 46 9.21 0.17 2.76
N PHE A 47 10.46 0.02 2.35
CA PHE A 47 10.93 0.50 1.04
C PHE A 47 11.19 -0.69 0.13
N ILE A 48 10.60 -0.65 -1.06
CA ILE A 48 10.68 -1.73 -2.04
C ILE A 48 11.57 -1.29 -3.20
N ASN A 49 12.61 -2.06 -3.49
CA ASN A 49 13.45 -1.81 -4.64
C ASN A 49 12.68 -2.12 -5.92
N GLY A 50 12.78 -1.22 -6.89
CA GLY A 50 12.05 -1.36 -8.14
C GLY A 50 10.66 -0.74 -8.05
N ASN A 51 9.84 -1.02 -9.05
CA ASN A 51 8.53 -0.41 -9.17
C ASN A 51 7.38 -1.41 -9.05
N THR A 52 7.65 -2.63 -8.61
CA THR A 52 6.66 -3.70 -8.57
C THR A 52 6.75 -4.44 -7.25
N LEU A 53 5.61 -4.68 -6.64
CA LEU A 53 5.51 -5.44 -5.39
C LEU A 53 4.51 -6.57 -5.60
N LEU A 54 4.93 -7.80 -5.33
CA LEU A 54 4.05 -8.98 -5.38
C LEU A 54 3.65 -9.35 -3.96
N ILE A 55 2.34 -9.50 -3.75
CA ILE A 55 1.76 -9.80 -2.46
C ILE A 55 1.05 -11.15 -2.54
N ASP A 56 1.34 -12.04 -1.59
CA ASP A 56 0.72 -13.35 -1.50
C ASP A 56 -0.26 -13.36 -0.33
N LEU A 57 -1.55 -13.54 -0.62
CA LEU A 57 -2.58 -13.64 0.42
C LEU A 57 -2.58 -15.00 1.10
N GLU A 58 -1.69 -15.90 0.68
CA GLU A 58 -1.48 -17.23 1.26
C GLU A 58 -2.60 -18.22 0.96
N GLU A 59 -3.75 -17.76 0.56
CA GLU A 59 -4.84 -18.56 0.05
C GLU A 59 -5.72 -17.70 -0.84
N GLU A 60 -6.56 -18.32 -1.62
CA GLU A 60 -7.50 -17.61 -2.49
C GLU A 60 -8.56 -16.92 -1.63
N ARG A 61 -8.80 -15.65 -1.90
CA ARG A 61 -9.81 -14.85 -1.20
C ARG A 61 -10.54 -13.96 -2.19
N THR A 62 -11.75 -13.59 -1.84
CA THR A 62 -12.48 -12.57 -2.59
C THR A 62 -12.08 -11.21 -2.04
N ILE A 63 -11.55 -10.35 -2.90
CA ILE A 63 -11.06 -9.04 -2.48
C ILE A 63 -11.81 -7.94 -3.22
N THR A 64 -11.93 -6.77 -2.58
CA THR A 64 -12.65 -5.62 -3.12
C THR A 64 -11.87 -4.33 -3.03
N SER A 65 -10.75 -4.31 -2.30
CA SER A 65 -10.04 -3.05 -2.07
C SER A 65 -8.58 -3.26 -1.73
N PHE A 66 -7.79 -2.24 -2.05
CA PHE A 66 -6.38 -2.16 -1.70
C PHE A 66 -6.13 -0.80 -1.05
N HIS A 67 -5.44 -0.80 0.08
CA HIS A 67 -5.18 0.41 0.85
C HIS A 67 -3.68 0.63 0.97
N TYR A 68 -3.26 1.86 0.75
CA TYR A 68 -1.86 2.25 0.77
C TYR A 68 -1.70 3.48 1.65
N LEU A 69 -0.90 3.35 2.70
CA LEU A 69 -0.51 4.49 3.52
C LEU A 69 0.91 4.88 3.12
N PRO A 70 1.11 6.09 2.57
CA PRO A 70 2.45 6.55 2.20
C PRO A 70 3.34 6.76 3.41
N ASP A 71 4.64 6.92 3.17
CA ASP A 71 5.59 7.25 4.22
C ASP A 71 5.13 8.51 4.97
N GLN A 72 5.02 8.41 6.27
CA GLN A 72 4.54 9.49 7.14
C GLN A 72 5.69 10.27 7.77
N SER A 73 6.93 10.00 7.38
CA SER A 73 8.07 10.75 7.86
C SER A 73 8.05 12.16 7.30
N GLU A 74 8.89 13.02 7.86
CA GLU A 74 9.01 14.41 7.45
C GLU A 74 9.26 14.57 5.95
N TYR A 75 9.98 13.63 5.35
CA TYR A 75 10.39 13.74 3.96
C TYR A 75 9.45 13.04 2.97
N ASN A 76 8.52 12.24 3.44
CA ASN A 76 7.55 11.51 2.61
C ASN A 76 8.21 10.84 1.40
N LYS A 77 9.15 9.94 1.68
CA LYS A 77 9.90 9.28 0.62
C LYS A 77 9.11 8.17 -0.04
N GLY A 78 9.36 7.97 -1.34
CA GLY A 78 8.78 6.85 -2.06
C GLY A 78 7.30 6.98 -2.35
N LEU A 79 6.83 8.21 -2.54
CA LEU A 79 5.42 8.45 -2.87
C LEU A 79 5.12 7.94 -4.27
N ILE A 80 4.09 7.10 -4.37
CA ILE A 80 3.61 6.58 -5.65
C ILE A 80 2.60 7.58 -6.21
N ALA A 81 2.84 8.07 -7.43
CA ALA A 81 1.92 9.00 -8.07
C ALA A 81 0.85 8.29 -8.87
N ALA A 82 1.22 7.26 -9.63
CA ALA A 82 0.29 6.50 -10.46
C ALA A 82 0.58 5.01 -10.30
N TYR A 83 -0.46 4.20 -10.42
CA TYR A 83 -0.36 2.78 -10.11
C TYR A 83 -1.17 1.92 -11.05
N GLU A 84 -0.83 0.63 -11.06
CA GLU A 84 -1.63 -0.41 -11.70
C GLU A 84 -1.67 -1.59 -10.72
N ILE A 85 -2.88 -2.06 -10.41
CA ILE A 85 -3.07 -3.20 -9.53
C ILE A 85 -3.60 -4.36 -10.34
N SER A 86 -2.90 -5.48 -10.30
CA SER A 86 -3.27 -6.70 -11.00
C SER A 86 -3.41 -7.84 -10.01
N VAL A 87 -4.22 -8.82 -10.35
CA VAL A 87 -4.49 -9.97 -9.48
C VAL A 87 -4.39 -11.26 -10.26
N GLY A 88 -4.26 -12.36 -9.53
CA GLY A 88 -4.25 -13.69 -10.11
C GLY A 88 -4.28 -14.77 -9.04
N THR A 89 -4.54 -16.00 -9.47
CA THR A 89 -4.55 -17.15 -8.58
C THR A 89 -3.26 -17.96 -8.68
N ASP A 90 -2.40 -17.62 -9.66
CA ASP A 90 -1.11 -18.26 -9.91
C ASP A 90 -0.04 -17.17 -9.90
N SER A 91 1.05 -17.39 -9.17
CA SER A 91 2.12 -16.41 -9.04
C SER A 91 2.79 -16.07 -10.38
N ASN A 92 2.67 -16.95 -11.38
CA ASN A 92 3.24 -16.71 -12.71
C ASN A 92 2.25 -16.03 -13.66
N ALA A 93 1.02 -15.75 -13.23
CA ALA A 93 -0.01 -15.20 -14.07
C ALA A 93 -0.84 -14.16 -13.31
N VAL A 94 -0.16 -13.16 -12.73
CA VAL A 94 -0.81 -12.08 -11.98
C VAL A 94 -1.00 -10.91 -12.96
N ASN A 95 -1.94 -11.08 -13.87
CA ASN A 95 -2.08 -10.16 -15.00
C ASN A 95 -3.49 -9.64 -15.25
N GLN A 96 -4.43 -9.92 -14.34
CA GLN A 96 -5.77 -9.36 -14.45
C GLN A 96 -5.78 -7.98 -13.79
N VAL A 97 -5.79 -6.92 -14.59
CA VAL A 97 -5.78 -5.55 -14.07
C VAL A 97 -7.15 -5.24 -13.48
N VAL A 98 -7.19 -4.85 -12.20
CA VAL A 98 -8.42 -4.50 -11.51
C VAL A 98 -8.51 -3.00 -11.24
N ALA A 99 -7.40 -2.28 -11.26
CA ALA A 99 -7.39 -0.84 -11.05
C ALA A 99 -6.13 -0.24 -11.67
N LYS A 100 -6.28 0.93 -12.27
CA LYS A 100 -5.16 1.68 -12.85
C LYS A 100 -5.54 3.14 -12.85
N ASP A 101 -4.81 3.95 -12.09
CA ASP A 101 -5.16 5.36 -11.95
C ASP A 101 -4.00 6.09 -11.28
N GLU A 102 -4.25 7.32 -10.88
CA GLU A 102 -3.33 8.15 -10.10
C GLU A 102 -3.88 8.32 -8.72
N PHE A 103 -2.98 8.43 -7.73
CA PHE A 103 -3.40 8.78 -6.37
C PHE A 103 -3.66 10.29 -6.31
N SER A 104 -4.76 10.65 -5.68
CA SER A 104 -5.21 12.04 -5.63
C SER A 104 -4.40 12.84 -4.63
N ASN A 105 -3.74 13.93 -5.12
CA ASN A 105 -3.09 14.92 -4.27
C ASN A 105 -2.08 14.34 -3.27
N ILE A 106 -1.43 13.24 -3.62
CA ILE A 106 -0.58 12.53 -2.68
C ILE A 106 0.67 13.31 -2.29
N LYS A 107 1.19 14.12 -3.18
CA LYS A 107 2.39 14.91 -2.91
C LYS A 107 2.16 15.95 -1.83
N SER A 108 1.02 16.63 -1.88
CA SER A 108 0.71 17.69 -0.94
C SER A 108 0.05 17.17 0.32
N ASN A 109 -0.53 15.97 0.25
CA ASN A 109 -1.32 15.42 1.35
C ASN A 109 -1.19 13.90 1.36
N PRO A 110 -0.07 13.36 1.89
CA PRO A 110 0.21 11.92 1.85
C PRO A 110 -0.61 11.13 2.88
N ILE A 111 -1.93 11.14 2.71
CA ILE A 111 -2.84 10.39 3.58
C ILE A 111 -3.12 9.02 3.00
N LEU A 112 -3.83 8.19 3.76
CA LEU A 112 -4.24 6.86 3.32
C LEU A 112 -4.98 6.92 2.00
N GLN A 113 -4.54 6.13 1.04
CA GLN A 113 -5.17 6.01 -0.26
C GLN A 113 -5.90 4.67 -0.33
N SER A 114 -7.19 4.71 -0.67
CA SER A 114 -8.01 3.51 -0.76
C SER A 114 -8.48 3.34 -2.19
N VAL A 115 -8.27 2.14 -2.74
CA VAL A 115 -8.65 1.81 -4.10
C VAL A 115 -9.69 0.71 -4.04
N TYR A 116 -10.86 0.94 -4.61
CA TYR A 116 -11.96 -0.01 -4.61
C TYR A 116 -12.19 -0.53 -6.01
N PHE A 117 -12.52 -1.81 -6.13
CA PHE A 117 -12.76 -2.44 -7.42
C PHE A 117 -13.83 -3.53 -7.28
N THR A 118 -14.30 -4.03 -8.43
CA THR A 118 -15.28 -5.11 -8.47
C THR A 118 -14.72 -6.33 -7.75
N PRO A 119 -15.51 -6.99 -6.89
CA PRO A 119 -15.02 -8.17 -6.18
C PRO A 119 -14.41 -9.20 -7.12
N VAL A 120 -13.25 -9.71 -6.75
CA VAL A 120 -12.51 -10.67 -7.56
C VAL A 120 -11.84 -11.68 -6.65
N LYS A 121 -11.79 -12.93 -7.11
CA LYS A 121 -11.06 -13.98 -6.41
C LYS A 121 -9.60 -13.91 -6.79
N ALA A 122 -8.71 -13.89 -5.79
CA ALA A 122 -7.28 -13.85 -6.03
C ALA A 122 -6.51 -14.37 -4.85
N ARG A 123 -5.35 -14.93 -5.12
CA ARG A 123 -4.36 -15.23 -4.09
C ARG A 123 -3.21 -14.22 -4.16
N TYR A 124 -2.89 -13.74 -5.35
CA TYR A 124 -1.75 -12.85 -5.56
C TYR A 124 -2.22 -11.50 -6.06
N ILE A 125 -1.57 -10.46 -5.56
CA ILE A 125 -1.82 -9.08 -5.96
C ILE A 125 -0.49 -8.47 -6.32
N GLN A 126 -0.44 -7.76 -7.46
CA GLN A 126 0.76 -7.03 -7.85
C GLN A 126 0.43 -5.55 -7.87
N LEU A 127 1.19 -4.79 -7.08
CA LEU A 127 1.14 -3.34 -7.11
C LEU A 127 2.32 -2.86 -7.96
N LYS A 128 2.02 -2.15 -9.02
CA LYS A 128 3.04 -1.57 -9.89
C LYS A 128 2.94 -0.05 -9.82
N ALA A 129 4.03 0.60 -9.47
CA ALA A 129 4.11 2.05 -9.54
C ALA A 129 4.43 2.42 -10.98
N THR A 130 3.45 2.97 -11.69
CA THR A 130 3.66 3.37 -13.08
C THR A 130 4.28 4.75 -13.17
N ARG A 131 4.19 5.54 -12.09
CA ARG A 131 4.88 6.82 -11.97
C ARG A 131 5.11 7.11 -10.49
N MET A 132 6.29 7.61 -10.15
CA MET A 132 6.63 8.06 -8.81
C MET A 132 6.57 9.58 -8.76
N ILE A 133 6.32 10.16 -7.58
CA ILE A 133 6.41 11.61 -7.42
C ILE A 133 7.84 12.08 -7.70
N HIS A 134 8.82 11.33 -7.18
CA HIS A 134 10.24 11.61 -7.45
C HIS A 134 10.85 10.39 -8.13
N ASP A 135 11.34 10.56 -9.35
CA ASP A 135 11.92 9.47 -10.13
C ASP A 135 13.10 8.86 -9.41
N GLY A 136 13.22 7.54 -9.49
CA GLY A 136 14.36 6.83 -8.94
C GLY A 136 14.25 6.44 -7.49
N GLU A 137 13.24 6.92 -6.78
CA GLU A 137 13.03 6.50 -5.39
C GLU A 137 12.40 5.10 -5.33
N PRO A 138 12.77 4.28 -4.34
CA PRO A 138 12.03 3.04 -4.10
C PRO A 138 10.63 3.38 -3.58
N MET A 139 9.67 2.48 -3.80
CA MET A 139 8.32 2.68 -3.25
C MET A 139 8.37 2.63 -1.73
N GLY A 140 7.77 3.62 -1.07
CA GLY A 140 7.68 3.68 0.39
C GLY A 140 6.26 3.41 0.85
N LEU A 141 6.09 2.39 1.68
CA LEU A 141 4.78 1.93 2.15
C LEU A 141 4.79 1.86 3.67
N ALA A 142 4.12 2.81 4.32
CA ALA A 142 4.05 2.79 5.78
C ALA A 142 3.11 1.69 6.26
N GLU A 143 2.05 1.41 5.48
CA GLU A 143 1.14 0.31 5.78
C GLU A 143 0.40 -0.09 4.51
N ILE A 144 0.04 -1.36 4.43
CA ILE A 144 -0.76 -1.91 3.33
C ILE A 144 -1.94 -2.65 3.93
N GLY A 145 -3.10 -2.54 3.29
CA GLY A 145 -4.27 -3.29 3.66
C GLY A 145 -4.99 -3.83 2.44
N ILE A 146 -5.47 -5.05 2.53
CA ILE A 146 -6.20 -5.71 1.45
C ILE A 146 -7.48 -6.31 2.04
N GLN A 147 -8.59 -5.89 1.47
CA GLN A 147 -9.89 -6.34 1.96
C GLN A 147 -10.76 -6.88 0.84
#